data_c026409cea6d3a84ebf2afd997df9de8
#
_entry.id   c026409cea6d3a84ebf2afd997df9de8
#
_cell.length_a   1.000
_cell.length_b   1.000
_cell.length_c   1.000
_cell.angle_alpha   90.00
_cell.angle_beta   90.00
_cell.angle_gamma   90.00
#
_symmetry.space_group_name_H-M   'P 1'
#
loop_
_entity.id
_entity.type
_entity.pdbx_description
1 polymer ?
#
loop_
_entity_poly.entity_id
_entity_poly.type
_entity_poly.pdbx_seq_one_letter_code
_entity_poly.pdbx_strand_id
1 'polypeptide(L)'
;MIKKRKKISGGQAAVQSLKKEKVKHVFGLIGSATMEMFDALYHEKSIKFIGVRDERTGTHMADGYARASNKPGIILAGQNGPGATNLVTGIAQAKAAFSPVVAIAGSYSTKAVSYTHLTLPTIYSV
;
A
#
# COMPACT_ATOMS: atom_id res chain seq x y z
N MET A 1 27.21 25.52 -10.38
CA MET A 1 26.65 25.20 -9.03
C MET A 1 25.86 23.90 -9.07
N ILE A 2 26.38 22.81 -8.52
CA ILE A 2 25.67 21.53 -8.48
C ILE A 2 24.62 21.65 -7.35
N LYS A 3 23.34 21.71 -7.70
CA LYS A 3 22.25 21.69 -6.71
C LYS A 3 22.34 20.38 -5.90
N LYS A 4 22.66 20.49 -4.62
CA LYS A 4 22.67 19.34 -3.70
C LYS A 4 21.30 18.67 -3.75
N ARG A 5 21.22 17.45 -4.27
CA ARG A 5 19.94 16.69 -4.32
C ARG A 5 19.45 16.49 -2.90
N LYS A 6 18.26 16.96 -2.60
CA LYS A 6 17.61 16.75 -1.30
C LYS A 6 17.32 15.25 -1.17
N LYS A 7 17.85 14.61 -0.14
CA LYS A 7 17.51 13.22 0.18
C LYS A 7 16.05 13.18 0.65
N ILE A 8 15.30 12.24 0.12
CA ILE A 8 13.90 11.96 0.51
C ILE A 8 13.79 10.52 0.99
N SER A 9 12.82 10.23 1.86
CA SER A 9 12.56 8.85 2.30
C SER A 9 11.86 8.03 1.21
N GLY A 10 11.86 6.70 1.36
CA GLY A 10 11.14 5.81 0.47
C GLY A 10 9.62 6.11 0.44
N GLY A 11 9.03 6.41 1.59
CA GLY A 11 7.63 6.82 1.70
C GLY A 11 7.34 8.11 0.94
N GLN A 12 8.21 9.12 1.07
CA GLN A 12 8.11 10.37 0.31
C GLN A 12 8.23 10.14 -1.20
N ALA A 13 9.16 9.27 -1.63
CA ALA A 13 9.32 8.94 -3.04
C ALA A 13 8.07 8.26 -3.60
N ALA A 14 7.49 7.31 -2.87
CA ALA A 14 6.27 6.61 -3.25
C ALA A 14 5.08 7.58 -3.39
N VAL A 15 4.87 8.46 -2.40
CA VAL A 15 3.78 9.44 -2.46
C VAL A 15 3.98 10.46 -3.59
N GLN A 16 5.22 10.87 -3.86
CA GLN A 16 5.52 11.72 -5.01
C GLN A 16 5.22 11.02 -6.34
N SER A 17 5.46 9.71 -6.44
CA SER A 17 5.09 8.92 -7.63
C SER A 17 3.58 8.87 -7.81
N LEU A 18 2.81 8.58 -6.75
CA LEU A 18 1.35 8.63 -6.79
C LEU A 18 0.83 10.01 -7.22
N LYS A 19 1.45 11.07 -6.75
CA LYS A 19 1.10 12.44 -7.13
C LYS A 19 1.37 12.71 -8.62
N LYS A 20 2.51 12.25 -9.16
CA LYS A 20 2.82 12.37 -10.60
C LYS A 20 1.80 11.65 -11.47
N GLU A 21 1.34 10.48 -11.02
CA GLU A 21 0.27 9.71 -11.66
C GLU A 21 -1.13 10.30 -11.42
N LYS A 22 -1.21 11.49 -10.83
CA LYS A 22 -2.46 12.24 -10.57
C LYS A 22 -3.46 11.48 -9.70
N VAL A 23 -2.97 10.57 -8.86
CA VAL A 23 -3.80 9.87 -7.87
C VAL A 23 -4.45 10.88 -6.95
N LYS A 24 -5.76 10.72 -6.69
CA LYS A 24 -6.55 11.60 -5.82
C LYS A 24 -6.98 10.94 -4.52
N HIS A 25 -7.10 9.63 -4.51
CA HIS A 25 -7.56 8.87 -3.36
C HIS A 25 -6.67 7.66 -3.12
N VAL A 26 -6.34 7.44 -1.86
CA VAL A 26 -5.66 6.24 -1.38
C VAL A 26 -6.51 5.67 -0.26
N PHE A 27 -6.94 4.44 -0.40
CA PHE A 27 -7.62 3.68 0.64
C PHE A 27 -6.58 2.95 1.49
N GLY A 28 -6.83 2.73 2.77
CA GLY A 28 -5.86 1.97 3.54
C GLY A 28 -6.15 1.87 5.03
N LEU A 29 -5.40 1.00 5.66
CA LEU A 29 -5.35 0.85 7.11
C LEU A 29 -3.95 1.18 7.59
N ILE A 30 -3.83 2.09 8.56
CA ILE A 30 -2.54 2.54 9.08
C ILE A 30 -1.87 1.40 9.87
N GLY A 31 -0.61 1.18 9.58
CA GLY A 31 0.19 0.18 10.27
C GLY A 31 1.69 0.46 10.19
N SER A 32 2.47 -0.21 11.03
CA SER A 32 3.89 0.09 11.23
C SER A 32 4.78 -0.22 10.01
N ALA A 33 4.39 -1.17 9.17
CA ALA A 33 5.21 -1.57 8.01
C ALA A 33 5.26 -0.51 6.90
N THR A 34 4.30 0.43 6.89
CA THR A 34 4.19 1.49 5.87
C THR A 34 4.09 2.89 6.48
N MET A 35 4.58 3.05 7.71
CA MET A 35 4.48 4.29 8.49
C MET A 35 5.01 5.51 7.73
N GLU A 36 6.18 5.40 7.11
CA GLU A 36 6.77 6.50 6.34
C GLU A 36 5.89 6.98 5.17
N MET A 37 5.14 6.05 4.59
CA MET A 37 4.23 6.36 3.51
C MET A 37 2.98 7.08 4.02
N PHE A 38 2.46 6.66 5.18
CA PHE A 38 1.35 7.34 5.85
C PHE A 38 1.74 8.75 6.33
N ASP A 39 2.94 8.92 6.87
CA ASP A 39 3.47 10.23 7.22
C ASP A 39 3.56 11.15 5.99
N ALA A 40 4.11 10.64 4.90
CA ALA A 40 4.19 11.39 3.64
C ALA A 40 2.80 11.75 3.08
N LEU A 41 1.80 10.85 3.17
CA LEU A 41 0.41 11.11 2.78
C LEU A 41 -0.25 12.16 3.66
N TYR A 42 0.03 12.17 4.96
CA TYR A 42 -0.50 13.17 5.89
C TYR A 42 -0.11 14.60 5.47
N HIS A 43 1.10 14.77 4.97
CA HIS A 43 1.62 16.05 4.50
C HIS A 43 1.22 16.39 3.06
N GLU A 44 0.77 15.41 2.26
CA GLU A 44 0.39 15.63 0.86
C GLU A 44 -1.10 15.94 0.72
N LYS A 45 -1.43 17.22 0.58
CA LYS A 45 -2.81 17.72 0.57
C LYS A 45 -3.57 17.45 -0.75
N SER A 46 -2.88 17.09 -1.82
CA SER A 46 -3.52 16.81 -3.11
C SER A 46 -4.07 15.37 -3.24
N ILE A 47 -3.72 14.50 -2.29
CA ILE A 47 -4.17 13.11 -2.22
C ILE A 47 -4.99 12.92 -0.94
N LYS A 48 -6.24 12.50 -1.07
CA LYS A 48 -7.11 12.21 0.06
C LYS A 48 -6.89 10.76 0.52
N PHE A 49 -6.46 10.59 1.77
CA PHE A 49 -6.42 9.28 2.41
C PHE A 49 -7.80 8.94 2.97
N ILE A 50 -8.26 7.72 2.70
CA ILE A 50 -9.53 7.18 3.18
C ILE A 50 -9.22 5.96 4.03
N GLY A 51 -9.32 6.14 5.35
CA GLY A 51 -9.06 5.08 6.32
C GLY A 51 -10.15 4.02 6.31
N VAL A 52 -9.73 2.77 6.35
CA VAL A 52 -10.61 1.61 6.45
C VAL A 52 -10.39 0.87 7.77
N ARG A 53 -11.24 -0.10 8.08
CA ARG A 53 -11.11 -0.95 9.28
C ARG A 53 -10.53 -2.34 8.97
N ASP A 54 -10.41 -2.66 7.69
CA ASP A 54 -9.90 -3.95 7.21
C ASP A 54 -9.41 -3.75 5.76
N GLU A 55 -8.25 -4.28 5.42
CA GLU A 55 -7.67 -4.11 4.09
C GLU A 55 -8.49 -4.80 2.99
N ARG A 56 -9.25 -5.85 3.31
CA ARG A 56 -10.20 -6.46 2.36
C ARG A 56 -11.23 -5.43 1.92
N THR A 57 -11.84 -4.75 2.89
CA THR A 57 -12.80 -3.68 2.61
C THR A 57 -12.15 -2.56 1.80
N GLY A 58 -10.95 -2.15 2.19
CA GLY A 58 -10.19 -1.13 1.46
C GLY A 58 -9.90 -1.51 0.01
N THR A 59 -9.60 -2.78 -0.24
CA THR A 59 -9.35 -3.27 -1.60
C THR A 59 -10.63 -3.27 -2.45
N HIS A 60 -11.77 -3.69 -1.87
CA HIS A 60 -13.06 -3.59 -2.56
C HIS A 60 -13.48 -2.13 -2.81
N MET A 61 -13.17 -1.21 -1.88
CA MET A 61 -13.41 0.23 -2.11
C MET A 61 -12.54 0.77 -3.25
N ALA A 62 -11.27 0.35 -3.33
CA ALA A 62 -10.37 0.70 -4.42
C ALA A 62 -10.87 0.14 -5.77
N ASP A 63 -11.37 -1.10 -5.79
CA ASP A 63 -12.00 -1.72 -6.96
C ASP A 63 -13.24 -0.93 -7.41
N GLY A 64 -14.16 -0.63 -6.49
CA GLY A 64 -15.35 0.16 -6.78
C GLY A 64 -15.01 1.57 -7.31
N TYR A 65 -14.02 2.21 -6.70
CA TYR A 65 -13.53 3.50 -7.17
C TYR A 65 -12.96 3.41 -8.59
N ALA A 66 -12.15 2.38 -8.86
CA ALA A 66 -11.55 2.20 -10.16
C ALA A 66 -12.61 2.03 -11.27
N ARG A 67 -13.62 1.22 -11.02
CA ARG A 67 -14.75 1.01 -11.96
C ARG A 67 -15.56 2.29 -12.18
N ALA A 68 -15.86 3.02 -11.11
CA ALA A 68 -16.69 4.21 -11.20
C ALA A 68 -15.99 5.41 -11.83
N SER A 69 -14.67 5.53 -11.60
CA SER A 69 -13.90 6.70 -12.03
C SER A 69 -13.08 6.51 -13.31
N ASN A 70 -12.94 5.27 -13.80
CA ASN A 70 -12.01 4.88 -14.85
C ASN A 70 -10.55 5.28 -14.54
N LYS A 71 -10.18 5.26 -13.26
CA LYS A 71 -8.83 5.57 -12.77
C LYS A 71 -8.36 4.45 -11.85
N PRO A 72 -7.04 4.24 -11.72
CA PRO A 72 -6.53 3.24 -10.78
C PRO A 72 -7.01 3.49 -9.35
N GLY A 73 -7.53 2.44 -8.71
CA GLY A 73 -7.81 2.42 -7.28
C GLY A 73 -6.55 2.03 -6.52
N ILE A 74 -6.18 2.81 -5.51
CA ILE A 74 -4.95 2.58 -4.73
C ILE A 74 -5.32 2.11 -3.34
N ILE A 75 -4.80 0.96 -2.92
CA ILE A 75 -4.90 0.46 -1.56
C ILE A 75 -3.53 0.34 -0.91
N LEU A 76 -3.39 0.85 0.30
CA LEU A 76 -2.18 0.78 1.10
C LEU A 76 -2.43 -0.08 2.34
N ALA A 77 -1.78 -1.24 2.42
CA ALA A 77 -1.85 -2.11 3.58
C ALA A 77 -0.96 -1.61 4.71
N GLY A 78 -1.48 -1.67 5.92
CA GLY A 78 -0.79 -1.14 7.09
C GLY A 78 0.32 -2.04 7.61
N GLN A 79 0.10 -3.35 7.57
CA GLN A 79 1.02 -4.30 8.16
C GLN A 79 1.45 -5.36 7.15
N ASN A 80 2.67 -5.86 7.30
CA ASN A 80 3.15 -7.01 6.58
C ASN A 80 2.37 -8.27 6.92
N GLY A 81 2.42 -9.35 6.96
CA GLY A 81 1.58 -10.47 7.41
C GLY A 81 0.09 -10.25 7.12
N PRO A 82 -0.73 -9.99 8.15
CA PRO A 82 -2.19 -9.91 7.97
C PRO A 82 -2.64 -8.79 7.04
N GLY A 83 -1.98 -7.63 7.06
CA GLY A 83 -2.31 -6.54 6.14
C GLY A 83 -2.12 -6.94 4.68
N ALA A 84 -1.04 -7.66 4.36
CA ALA A 84 -0.80 -8.15 3.01
C ALA A 84 -1.76 -9.27 2.62
N THR A 85 -2.02 -10.24 3.51
CA THR A 85 -2.92 -11.36 3.21
C THR A 85 -4.38 -10.94 3.08
N ASN A 86 -4.81 -9.93 3.82
CA ASN A 86 -6.16 -9.37 3.71
C ASN A 86 -6.44 -8.70 2.34
N LEU A 87 -5.42 -8.33 1.58
CA LEU A 87 -5.60 -7.77 0.24
C LEU A 87 -6.08 -8.83 -0.79
N VAL A 88 -5.76 -10.10 -0.56
CA VAL A 88 -5.88 -11.16 -1.58
C VAL A 88 -7.29 -11.27 -2.15
N THR A 89 -8.31 -11.28 -1.30
CA THR A 89 -9.70 -11.43 -1.74
C THR A 89 -10.12 -10.30 -2.68
N GLY A 90 -9.84 -9.05 -2.30
CA GLY A 90 -10.21 -7.90 -3.12
C GLY A 90 -9.38 -7.79 -4.41
N ILE A 91 -8.10 -8.18 -4.38
CA ILE A 91 -7.25 -8.26 -5.58
C ILE A 91 -7.78 -9.33 -6.54
N ALA A 92 -8.18 -10.51 -6.03
CA ALA A 92 -8.77 -11.57 -6.85
C ALA A 92 -10.06 -11.08 -7.53
N GLN A 93 -10.93 -10.38 -6.79
CA GLN A 93 -12.13 -9.76 -7.34
C GLN A 93 -11.81 -8.70 -8.42
N ALA A 94 -10.90 -7.79 -8.13
CA ALA A 94 -10.50 -6.76 -9.08
C ALA A 94 -9.90 -7.36 -10.36
N LYS A 95 -9.07 -8.41 -10.22
CA LYS A 95 -8.51 -9.14 -11.36
C LYS A 95 -9.58 -9.81 -12.20
N ALA A 96 -10.54 -10.50 -11.58
CA ALA A 96 -11.65 -11.14 -12.28
C ALA A 96 -12.52 -10.13 -13.04
N ALA A 97 -12.63 -8.90 -12.53
CA ALA A 97 -13.38 -7.82 -13.14
C ALA A 97 -12.57 -6.92 -14.08
N PHE A 98 -11.29 -7.23 -14.32
CA PHE A 98 -10.36 -6.40 -15.10
C PHE A 98 -10.27 -4.95 -14.59
N SER A 99 -10.44 -4.76 -13.29
CA SER A 99 -10.42 -3.47 -12.64
C SER A 99 -8.99 -3.07 -12.27
N PRO A 100 -8.54 -1.84 -12.59
CA PRO A 100 -7.17 -1.41 -12.32
C PRO A 100 -6.99 -1.03 -10.84
N VAL A 101 -6.57 -1.99 -10.03
CA VAL A 101 -6.23 -1.78 -8.62
C VAL A 101 -4.72 -1.94 -8.42
N VAL A 102 -4.12 -0.99 -7.72
CA VAL A 102 -2.73 -1.05 -7.29
C VAL A 102 -2.72 -1.25 -5.78
N ALA A 103 -2.21 -2.39 -5.35
CA ALA A 103 -2.07 -2.74 -3.94
C ALA A 103 -0.61 -2.54 -3.50
N ILE A 104 -0.42 -1.75 -2.46
CA ILE A 104 0.89 -1.47 -1.87
C ILE A 104 0.91 -2.08 -0.48
N ALA A 105 1.80 -3.04 -0.28
CA ALA A 105 2.02 -3.68 1.02
C ALA A 105 3.45 -3.44 1.50
N GLY A 106 3.60 -3.21 2.79
CA GLY A 106 4.91 -3.13 3.41
C GLY A 106 5.53 -4.52 3.63
N SER A 107 6.83 -4.54 3.78
CA SER A 107 7.59 -5.70 4.20
C SER A 107 8.43 -5.36 5.42
N TYR A 108 9.03 -6.35 6.03
CA TYR A 108 9.99 -6.12 7.11
C TYR A 108 11.26 -5.44 6.60
N SER A 109 11.96 -4.76 7.50
CA SER A 109 13.28 -4.21 7.20
C SER A 109 14.22 -5.31 6.72
N THR A 110 14.97 -5.04 5.66
CA THR A 110 15.99 -5.96 5.14
C THR A 110 17.09 -6.29 6.17
N LYS A 111 17.16 -5.54 7.26
CA LYS A 111 18.07 -5.79 8.39
C LYS A 111 17.46 -6.77 9.43
N ALA A 112 16.17 -7.02 9.38
CA ALA A 112 15.48 -7.92 10.30
C ALA A 112 15.36 -9.30 9.66
N VAL A 113 16.31 -10.18 9.94
CA VAL A 113 16.44 -11.50 9.29
C VAL A 113 15.31 -12.47 9.67
N SER A 114 14.69 -12.32 10.85
CA SER A 114 13.77 -13.31 11.41
C SER A 114 12.35 -13.29 10.84
N TYR A 115 12.00 -12.32 10.02
CA TYR A 115 10.63 -12.16 9.48
C TYR A 115 10.58 -11.85 8.00
N THR A 116 11.56 -12.32 7.23
CA THR A 116 11.63 -12.06 5.79
C THR A 116 10.76 -12.96 4.93
N HIS A 117 10.13 -13.97 5.50
CA HIS A 117 9.34 -14.95 4.76
C HIS A 117 7.89 -14.97 5.25
N LEU A 118 6.97 -14.74 4.34
CA LEU A 118 5.54 -15.08 4.50
C LEU A 118 5.29 -16.58 4.30
N THR A 119 6.25 -17.40 4.57
CA THR A 119 6.05 -18.84 4.62
C THR A 119 5.64 -19.22 6.03
N LEU A 120 4.63 -20.06 6.12
CA LEU A 120 4.38 -20.80 7.35
C LEU A 120 5.71 -21.39 7.81
N PRO A 121 6.09 -21.20 9.07
CA PRO A 121 7.27 -21.86 9.56
C PRO A 121 7.04 -23.35 9.38
N THR A 122 7.67 -23.90 8.41
CA THR A 122 7.82 -25.31 8.37
C THR A 122 8.70 -25.66 9.51
N ILE A 123 8.08 -25.99 10.58
CA ILE A 123 8.79 -26.52 11.71
C ILE A 123 9.02 -27.99 11.45
N TYR A 124 10.22 -28.30 11.26
CA TYR A 124 10.69 -29.59 11.50
C TYR A 124 11.81 -29.42 12.36
N SER A 125 11.59 -29.64 13.49
CA SER A 125 12.54 -30.22 14.37
C SER A 125 12.29 -31.70 14.38
N VAL A 126 13.14 -32.42 13.84
CA VAL A 126 13.36 -33.80 14.22
C VAL A 126 14.68 -33.85 14.93
#